data_cb1f7977a36cbdbfb37d13c955eca308
#
_entry.id   cb1f7977a36cbdbfb37d13c955eca308
#
_cell.length_a   1.000
_cell.length_b   1.000
_cell.length_c   1.000
_cell.angle_alpha   90.00
_cell.angle_beta   90.00
_cell.angle_gamma   90.00
#
_symmetry.space_group_name_H-M   'P 1'
#
loop_
_entity.id
_entity.type
_entity.pdbx_description
1 polymer ?
#
loop_
_entity_poly.entity_id
_entity_poly.type
_entity_poly.pdbx_seq_one_letter_code
_entity_poly.pdbx_strand_id
1 'polypeptide(L)'
;LGLYLRIEDLDLRDKAVFLRVDINSPIDPKTGRILDDSRIRAVKETLDALSESRVVIGAHQGRPGDEDFTSLKAHAEMLEAVAGRRVEFVEDIFGPLARSAIKRMGRGDITLLENLRFASEEVLDAPPEVLARTHFVRNLAPLLDAYVNDAFATAHRASASIVGFPEVLPSAAGKLMERELAALEAITESPQRPCVFVIGGAKIEDKVPVAKSALERGYADKILVGGMVAKVFLKGAGLELGREDERVVSKKAALVEMAKELVGKWGDRIAMPRDVAVKADGGRFEVPVQRMREFDTSMDLGRETIEEYASIIRGAGTIVANGPMGVFEEGGFEIGTRALLEAIAGSKAFKVIGGGHLAVLAQDLGIAGKFSHISTGGGALLKFLAGGSLPALDALRRAAERFKPKA
;
A
#
# COMPACT_ATOMS: atom_id res chain seq x y z
N LEU A 1 -12.80 1.31 12.32
CA LEU A 1 -11.41 0.84 12.55
C LEU A 1 -11.02 0.75 14.03
N GLY A 2 -11.80 1.30 14.95
CA GLY A 2 -11.53 1.31 16.39
C GLY A 2 -10.62 2.45 16.84
N LEU A 3 -10.47 2.61 18.18
CA LEU A 3 -9.73 3.72 18.76
C LEU A 3 -8.21 3.53 18.61
N TYR A 4 -7.53 4.54 18.09
CA TYR A 4 -6.08 4.73 18.15
C TYR A 4 -5.81 6.21 18.48
N LEU A 5 -4.62 6.52 19.01
CA LEU A 5 -4.24 7.89 19.30
C LEU A 5 -3.61 8.54 18.07
N ARG A 6 -3.81 9.85 17.94
CA ARG A 6 -3.16 10.74 16.97
C ARG A 6 -2.02 11.48 17.64
N ILE A 7 -1.17 12.13 16.84
CA ILE A 7 -0.07 12.96 17.38
C ILE A 7 -0.62 14.02 18.35
N GLU A 8 -1.76 14.62 18.04
CA GLU A 8 -2.39 15.68 18.83
C GLU A 8 -2.97 15.20 20.18
N ASP A 9 -3.20 13.88 20.32
CA ASP A 9 -3.70 13.28 21.57
C ASP A 9 -2.58 13.09 22.61
N LEU A 10 -1.32 13.32 22.22
CA LEU A 10 -0.13 13.20 23.07
C LEU A 10 0.57 14.55 23.22
N ASP A 11 1.05 14.87 24.42
CA ASP A 11 1.96 16.00 24.63
C ASP A 11 3.38 15.58 24.23
N LEU A 12 3.75 15.90 22.99
CA LEU A 12 5.04 15.53 22.40
C LEU A 12 6.07 16.69 22.36
N ARG A 13 5.72 17.85 22.90
CA ARG A 13 6.63 18.99 22.93
C ARG A 13 7.87 18.65 23.80
N ASP A 14 9.06 18.81 23.19
CA ASP A 14 10.37 18.47 23.78
C ASP A 14 10.48 16.99 24.22
N LYS A 15 9.65 16.11 23.69
CA LYS A 15 9.71 14.67 23.92
C LYS A 15 10.56 13.97 22.87
N ALA A 16 11.24 12.89 23.29
CA ALA A 16 11.95 12.00 22.38
C ALA A 16 10.96 11.02 21.76
N VAL A 17 10.73 11.14 20.46
CA VAL A 17 9.75 10.35 19.71
C VAL A 17 10.45 9.43 18.73
N PHE A 18 10.20 8.12 18.82
CA PHE A 18 10.60 7.19 17.77
C PHE A 18 9.54 7.24 16.65
N LEU A 19 9.92 7.78 15.51
CA LEU A 19 9.07 7.87 14.33
C LEU A 19 9.41 6.75 13.33
N ARG A 20 8.51 5.79 13.16
CA ARG A 20 8.64 4.73 12.15
C ARG A 20 8.03 5.19 10.85
N VAL A 21 8.85 5.33 9.81
CA VAL A 21 8.43 5.75 8.46
C VAL A 21 8.71 4.67 7.42
N ASP A 22 8.02 4.72 6.28
CA ASP A 22 8.38 3.96 5.08
C ASP A 22 8.96 4.90 4.03
N ILE A 23 10.28 4.88 3.91
CA ILE A 23 11.06 5.59 2.89
C ILE A 23 11.79 4.61 1.96
N ASN A 24 11.33 3.36 1.90
CA ASN A 24 11.88 2.35 1.01
C ASN A 24 11.62 2.74 -0.46
N SER A 25 12.62 3.31 -1.09
CA SER A 25 12.57 3.94 -2.41
C SER A 25 13.28 3.09 -3.47
N PRO A 26 12.88 3.15 -4.75
CA PRO A 26 13.68 2.60 -5.84
C PRO A 26 15.06 3.27 -5.86
N ILE A 27 16.11 2.45 -5.91
CA ILE A 27 17.49 2.88 -5.94
C ILE A 27 18.18 2.30 -7.18
N ASP A 28 19.01 3.10 -7.84
CA ASP A 28 19.96 2.59 -8.83
C ASP A 28 21.05 1.80 -8.10
N PRO A 29 21.13 0.47 -8.29
CA PRO A 29 22.07 -0.35 -7.54
C PRO A 29 23.55 -0.05 -7.84
N LYS A 30 23.84 0.57 -8.98
CA LYS A 30 25.23 0.93 -9.38
C LYS A 30 25.72 2.22 -8.74
N THR A 31 24.82 3.18 -8.57
CA THR A 31 25.19 4.53 -8.10
C THR A 31 24.71 4.81 -6.68
N GLY A 32 23.80 4.00 -6.13
CA GLY A 32 23.13 4.25 -4.84
C GLY A 32 22.15 5.41 -4.87
N ARG A 33 21.87 5.99 -6.06
CA ARG A 33 20.98 7.15 -6.20
C ARG A 33 19.53 6.72 -6.07
N ILE A 34 18.76 7.45 -5.26
CA ILE A 34 17.31 7.31 -5.15
C ILE A 34 16.67 7.81 -6.44
N LEU A 35 15.83 6.96 -7.06
CA LEU A 35 15.17 7.24 -8.35
C LEU A 35 13.79 7.89 -8.16
N ASP A 36 13.14 7.66 -7.02
CA ASP A 36 11.84 8.22 -6.67
C ASP A 36 11.82 8.58 -5.18
N ASP A 37 11.55 9.86 -4.88
CA ASP A 37 11.52 10.41 -3.53
C ASP A 37 10.11 10.60 -2.96
N SER A 38 9.09 10.13 -3.65
CA SER A 38 7.67 10.32 -3.29
C SER A 38 7.35 9.86 -1.87
N ARG A 39 7.91 8.72 -1.43
CA ARG A 39 7.76 8.20 -0.07
C ARG A 39 8.46 9.06 0.97
N ILE A 40 9.62 9.61 0.63
CA ILE A 40 10.35 10.51 1.51
C ILE A 40 9.57 11.82 1.69
N ARG A 41 9.02 12.38 0.60
CA ARG A 41 8.15 13.56 0.65
C ARG A 41 6.87 13.34 1.46
N ALA A 42 6.32 12.13 1.43
CA ALA A 42 5.10 11.80 2.17
C ALA A 42 5.25 11.91 3.69
N VAL A 43 6.48 11.84 4.22
CA VAL A 43 6.78 11.97 5.65
C VAL A 43 6.69 13.42 6.15
N LYS A 44 6.75 14.42 5.24
CA LYS A 44 6.86 15.83 5.59
C LYS A 44 5.83 16.32 6.61
N GLU A 45 4.57 16.01 6.38
CA GLU A 45 3.48 16.48 7.23
C GLU A 45 3.61 15.95 8.68
N THR A 46 4.08 14.72 8.84
CA THR A 46 4.35 14.13 10.16
C THR A 46 5.57 14.78 10.81
N LEU A 47 6.63 15.08 10.04
CA LEU A 47 7.80 15.81 10.56
C LEU A 47 7.44 17.25 10.98
N ASP A 48 6.56 17.92 10.22
CA ASP A 48 6.07 19.26 10.58
C ASP A 48 5.24 19.21 11.88
N ALA A 49 4.36 18.20 12.03
CA ALA A 49 3.58 17.99 13.26
C ALA A 49 4.47 17.70 14.49
N LEU A 50 5.65 17.12 14.29
CA LEU A 50 6.65 16.83 15.32
C LEU A 50 7.78 17.87 15.40
N SER A 51 7.55 19.10 14.89
CA SER A 51 8.60 20.14 14.81
C SER A 51 9.18 20.55 16.17
N GLU A 52 8.41 20.40 17.23
CA GLU A 52 8.81 20.74 18.61
C GLU A 52 9.33 19.52 19.39
N SER A 53 9.38 18.33 18.77
CA SER A 53 9.86 17.09 19.37
C SER A 53 11.33 16.80 19.01
N ARG A 54 11.96 15.90 19.73
CA ARG A 54 13.23 15.26 19.36
C ARG A 54 12.90 13.99 18.60
N VAL A 55 13.11 13.98 17.27
CA VAL A 55 12.60 12.93 16.39
C VAL A 55 13.68 11.93 16.03
N VAL A 56 13.52 10.69 16.44
CA VAL A 56 14.38 9.56 16.07
C VAL A 56 13.68 8.76 14.99
N ILE A 57 14.16 8.84 13.75
CA ILE A 57 13.56 8.17 12.59
C ILE A 57 14.13 6.78 12.46
N GLY A 58 13.22 5.78 12.41
CA GLY A 58 13.53 4.41 12.03
C GLY A 58 12.87 4.03 10.71
N ALA A 59 13.65 3.50 9.78
CA ALA A 59 13.17 3.08 8.47
C ALA A 59 13.95 1.88 7.93
N HIS A 60 13.53 1.36 6.78
CA HIS A 60 14.25 0.29 6.09
C HIS A 60 14.38 0.59 4.60
N GLN A 61 15.40 -0.02 3.96
CA GLN A 61 15.61 -0.02 2.52
C GLN A 61 15.96 -1.43 2.06
N GLY A 62 15.25 -1.92 1.04
CA GLY A 62 15.47 -3.23 0.43
C GLY A 62 15.17 -4.42 1.35
N ARG A 63 15.60 -5.58 0.95
CA ARG A 63 15.54 -6.83 1.74
C ARG A 63 16.93 -7.48 1.74
N PRO A 64 17.29 -8.23 2.78
CA PRO A 64 18.51 -9.02 2.76
C PRO A 64 18.60 -9.87 1.49
N GLY A 65 19.69 -9.68 0.71
CA GLY A 65 19.92 -10.36 -0.55
C GLY A 65 19.45 -9.64 -1.81
N ASP A 66 18.64 -8.59 -1.71
CA ASP A 66 18.24 -7.77 -2.85
C ASP A 66 19.34 -6.71 -3.16
N GLU A 67 19.46 -6.30 -4.43
CA GLU A 67 20.47 -5.32 -4.87
C GLU A 67 20.27 -3.92 -4.28
N ASP A 68 19.05 -3.58 -3.85
CA ASP A 68 18.69 -2.32 -3.22
C ASP A 68 18.81 -2.36 -1.68
N PHE A 69 19.32 -3.45 -1.10
CA PHE A 69 19.55 -3.59 0.33
C PHE A 69 20.81 -2.82 0.76
N THR A 70 20.63 -1.57 1.18
CA THR A 70 21.73 -0.63 1.44
C THR A 70 21.48 0.25 2.66
N SER A 71 22.51 1.03 3.03
CA SER A 71 22.45 2.06 4.07
C SER A 71 21.44 3.16 3.75
N LEU A 72 20.88 3.78 4.81
CA LEU A 72 19.99 4.93 4.70
C LEU A 72 20.73 6.28 4.56
N LYS A 73 22.03 6.31 4.41
CA LYS A 73 22.81 7.55 4.35
C LYS A 73 22.31 8.51 3.25
N ALA A 74 22.04 7.99 2.04
CA ALA A 74 21.47 8.82 0.95
C ALA A 74 20.06 9.35 1.25
N HIS A 75 19.29 8.62 2.04
CA HIS A 75 17.95 9.05 2.44
C HIS A 75 18.01 10.23 3.44
N ALA A 76 19.07 10.34 4.26
CA ALA A 76 19.22 11.43 5.21
C ALA A 76 19.29 12.79 4.51
N GLU A 77 20.05 12.90 3.42
CA GLU A 77 20.17 14.13 2.63
C GLU A 77 18.82 14.57 2.04
N MET A 78 18.03 13.59 1.54
CA MET A 78 16.71 13.89 0.99
C MET A 78 15.70 14.24 2.10
N LEU A 79 15.76 13.56 3.24
CA LEU A 79 14.93 13.91 4.42
C LEU A 79 15.24 15.31 4.93
N GLU A 80 16.52 15.71 4.95
CA GLU A 80 16.93 17.08 5.32
C GLU A 80 16.30 18.13 4.38
N ALA A 81 16.35 17.87 3.07
CA ALA A 81 15.71 18.75 2.07
C ALA A 81 14.18 18.83 2.26
N VAL A 82 13.54 17.71 2.56
CA VAL A 82 12.08 17.63 2.78
C VAL A 82 11.66 18.28 4.10
N ALA A 83 12.42 18.02 5.17
CA ALA A 83 12.15 18.57 6.50
C ALA A 83 12.45 20.08 6.58
N GLY A 84 13.31 20.60 5.71
CA GLY A 84 13.80 21.99 5.78
C GLY A 84 14.66 22.27 7.01
N ARG A 85 15.22 21.24 7.65
CA ARG A 85 16.06 21.31 8.85
C ARG A 85 16.99 20.09 8.89
N ARG A 86 18.13 20.26 9.59
CA ARG A 86 19.18 19.26 9.63
C ARG A 86 18.68 17.89 10.08
N VAL A 87 19.13 16.84 9.38
CA VAL A 87 18.90 15.43 9.74
C VAL A 87 20.27 14.79 10.03
N GLU A 88 20.52 14.41 11.26
CA GLU A 88 21.74 13.70 11.63
C GLU A 88 21.58 12.22 11.27
N PHE A 89 22.39 11.73 10.34
CA PHE A 89 22.48 10.27 10.07
C PHE A 89 23.42 9.61 11.06
N VAL A 90 22.97 8.51 11.67
CA VAL A 90 23.75 7.72 12.61
C VAL A 90 23.89 6.30 12.08
N GLU A 91 25.12 5.90 11.76
CA GLU A 91 25.48 4.56 11.25
C GLU A 91 25.41 3.52 12.37
N ASP A 92 24.27 3.45 13.05
CA ASP A 92 23.95 2.53 14.14
C ASP A 92 22.43 2.50 14.32
N ILE A 93 21.89 1.38 14.82
CA ILE A 93 20.46 1.20 15.01
C ILE A 93 20.10 1.35 16.49
N PHE A 94 20.79 0.63 17.40
CA PHE A 94 20.51 0.62 18.84
C PHE A 94 21.76 0.46 19.71
N GLY A 95 22.92 0.53 19.12
CA GLY A 95 24.21 0.43 19.78
C GLY A 95 24.63 1.73 20.48
N PRO A 96 25.91 1.86 20.85
CA PRO A 96 26.40 3.02 21.59
C PRO A 96 26.28 4.34 20.85
N LEU A 97 26.47 4.35 19.52
CA LEU A 97 26.39 5.60 18.73
C LEU A 97 24.95 6.11 18.66
N ALA A 98 23.98 5.23 18.34
CA ALA A 98 22.56 5.59 18.33
C ALA A 98 22.09 6.11 19.70
N ARG A 99 22.41 5.40 20.77
CA ARG A 99 22.04 5.83 22.13
C ARG A 99 22.67 7.15 22.55
N SER A 100 23.93 7.39 22.17
CA SER A 100 24.60 8.65 22.44
C SER A 100 24.01 9.81 21.62
N ALA A 101 23.67 9.56 20.35
CA ALA A 101 22.99 10.53 19.50
C ALA A 101 21.65 10.94 20.13
N ILE A 102 20.81 9.99 20.49
CA ILE A 102 19.50 10.25 21.09
C ILE A 102 19.61 11.07 22.38
N LYS A 103 20.58 10.74 23.26
CA LYS A 103 20.78 11.45 24.52
C LYS A 103 21.20 12.92 24.37
N ARG A 104 21.87 13.29 23.27
CA ARG A 104 22.34 14.67 23.03
C ARG A 104 21.37 15.52 22.23
N MET A 105 20.26 14.93 21.71
CA MET A 105 19.28 15.67 20.94
C MET A 105 18.65 16.80 21.73
N GLY A 106 18.57 17.97 21.11
CA GLY A 106 17.77 19.10 21.55
C GLY A 106 16.39 19.14 20.88
N ARG A 107 15.53 20.02 21.37
CA ARG A 107 14.19 20.25 20.81
C ARG A 107 14.27 20.61 19.33
N GLY A 108 13.51 19.92 18.51
CA GLY A 108 13.46 20.11 17.06
C GLY A 108 14.52 19.32 16.29
N ASP A 109 15.46 18.64 16.96
CA ASP A 109 16.45 17.81 16.28
C ASP A 109 15.83 16.57 15.65
N ILE A 110 16.40 16.15 14.52
CA ILE A 110 16.04 14.92 13.81
C ILE A 110 17.29 14.04 13.68
N THR A 111 17.17 12.80 14.09
CA THR A 111 18.19 11.75 13.89
C THR A 111 17.60 10.62 13.05
N LEU A 112 18.25 10.25 11.93
CA LEU A 112 17.94 9.06 11.16
C LEU A 112 18.88 7.94 11.57
N LEU A 113 18.33 6.82 12.05
CA LEU A 113 19.10 5.61 12.33
C LEU A 113 19.45 4.86 11.04
N GLU A 114 20.42 3.97 11.12
CA GLU A 114 20.77 3.07 10.03
C GLU A 114 19.61 2.12 9.68
N ASN A 115 19.67 1.51 8.50
CA ASN A 115 18.66 0.58 7.96
C ASN A 115 18.28 -0.48 9.00
N LEU A 116 17.05 -0.41 9.50
CA LEU A 116 16.58 -1.30 10.56
C LEU A 116 16.70 -2.79 10.20
N ARG A 117 16.66 -3.13 8.91
CA ARG A 117 16.82 -4.51 8.44
C ARG A 117 18.25 -5.04 8.47
N PHE A 118 19.24 -4.21 8.83
CA PHE A 118 20.56 -4.72 9.18
C PHE A 118 20.56 -5.45 10.52
N ALA A 119 19.55 -5.19 11.36
CA ALA A 119 19.32 -5.95 12.58
C ALA A 119 18.41 -7.16 12.29
N SER A 120 18.87 -8.37 12.64
CA SER A 120 18.08 -9.60 12.48
C SER A 120 16.75 -9.57 13.25
N GLU A 121 16.67 -8.81 14.32
CA GLU A 121 15.46 -8.64 15.14
C GLU A 121 14.30 -7.96 14.37
N GLU A 122 14.60 -7.14 13.35
CA GLU A 122 13.58 -6.48 12.53
C GLU A 122 12.86 -7.46 11.59
N VAL A 123 13.47 -8.59 11.27
CA VAL A 123 12.90 -9.63 10.39
C VAL A 123 12.45 -10.87 11.15
N LEU A 124 12.55 -10.84 12.50
CA LEU A 124 12.10 -11.92 13.35
C LEU A 124 10.58 -12.05 13.33
N ASP A 125 10.08 -13.25 13.10
CA ASP A 125 8.66 -13.58 13.20
C ASP A 125 8.35 -14.08 14.61
N ALA A 126 7.76 -13.21 15.43
CA ALA A 126 7.44 -13.49 16.82
C ALA A 126 6.25 -12.63 17.31
N PRO A 127 5.56 -13.03 18.39
CA PRO A 127 4.50 -12.21 18.99
C PRO A 127 5.01 -10.84 19.48
N PRO A 128 4.13 -9.81 19.51
CA PRO A 128 4.52 -8.44 19.91
C PRO A 128 5.23 -8.34 21.25
N GLU A 129 4.78 -9.10 22.25
CA GLU A 129 5.38 -9.13 23.59
C GLU A 129 6.78 -9.75 23.61
N VAL A 130 7.12 -10.59 22.64
CA VAL A 130 8.48 -11.12 22.44
C VAL A 130 9.33 -10.07 21.74
N LEU A 131 8.79 -9.43 20.68
CA LEU A 131 9.47 -8.38 19.94
C LEU A 131 9.75 -7.14 20.80
N ALA A 132 8.89 -6.83 21.78
CA ALA A 132 9.13 -5.79 22.78
C ALA A 132 10.33 -6.07 23.68
N ARG A 133 10.79 -7.33 23.78
CA ARG A 133 11.95 -7.76 24.60
C ARG A 133 13.23 -7.92 23.80
N THR A 134 13.23 -7.64 22.51
CA THR A 134 14.44 -7.63 21.67
C THR A 134 15.44 -6.58 22.17
N HIS A 135 16.72 -6.75 21.85
CA HIS A 135 17.75 -5.77 22.21
C HIS A 135 17.47 -4.40 21.57
N PHE A 136 16.94 -4.39 20.37
CA PHE A 136 16.54 -3.18 19.67
C PHE A 136 15.55 -2.35 20.52
N VAL A 137 14.42 -2.92 20.90
CA VAL A 137 13.40 -2.21 21.67
C VAL A 137 13.91 -1.89 23.08
N ARG A 138 14.55 -2.84 23.76
CA ARG A 138 15.07 -2.66 25.15
C ARG A 138 16.14 -1.60 25.26
N ASN A 139 16.96 -1.41 24.23
CA ASN A 139 18.03 -0.41 24.26
C ASN A 139 17.54 1.00 23.92
N LEU A 140 16.51 1.13 23.07
CA LEU A 140 16.01 2.43 22.66
C LEU A 140 14.81 2.92 23.50
N ALA A 141 13.86 2.08 23.87
CA ALA A 141 12.65 2.49 24.56
C ALA A 141 12.91 3.30 25.86
N PRO A 142 13.95 3.00 26.69
CA PRO A 142 14.24 3.82 27.87
C PRO A 142 14.74 5.24 27.58
N LEU A 143 15.07 5.54 26.33
CA LEU A 143 15.54 6.86 25.87
C LEU A 143 14.44 7.66 25.17
N LEU A 144 13.25 7.10 25.04
CA LEU A 144 12.13 7.61 24.26
C LEU A 144 10.91 7.83 25.14
N ASP A 145 10.15 8.87 24.84
CA ASP A 145 8.92 9.20 25.57
C ASP A 145 7.67 8.66 24.87
N ALA A 146 7.73 8.55 23.52
CA ALA A 146 6.60 8.08 22.70
C ALA A 146 7.06 7.41 21.39
N TYR A 147 6.12 6.72 20.77
CA TYR A 147 6.26 6.09 19.46
C TYR A 147 5.21 6.65 18.50
N VAL A 148 5.60 6.93 17.26
CA VAL A 148 4.70 7.31 16.17
C VAL A 148 4.90 6.38 14.98
N ASN A 149 3.81 5.78 14.51
CA ASN A 149 3.84 4.95 13.31
C ASN A 149 3.27 5.71 12.11
N ASP A 150 4.11 5.93 11.12
CA ASP A 150 3.74 6.58 9.84
C ASP A 150 4.05 5.69 8.63
N ALA A 151 4.28 4.40 8.86
CA ALA A 151 4.73 3.43 7.88
C ALA A 151 3.58 2.51 7.41
N PHE A 152 2.52 3.07 6.83
CA PHE A 152 1.35 2.29 6.39
C PHE A 152 1.70 1.19 5.39
N ALA A 153 2.63 1.42 4.46
CA ALA A 153 3.02 0.40 3.49
C ALA A 153 3.58 -0.88 4.13
N THR A 154 4.10 -0.79 5.37
CA THR A 154 4.57 -1.95 6.16
C THR A 154 3.61 -2.36 7.27
N ALA A 155 2.44 -1.74 7.39
CA ALA A 155 1.48 -1.99 8.46
C ALA A 155 1.00 -3.45 8.57
N HIS A 156 1.14 -4.19 7.49
CA HIS A 156 0.81 -5.63 7.39
C HIS A 156 1.87 -6.55 7.97
N ARG A 157 3.01 -6.04 8.48
CA ARG A 157 4.13 -6.81 9.04
C ARG A 157 4.20 -6.64 10.55
N ALA A 158 4.51 -7.73 11.25
CA ALA A 158 4.71 -7.73 12.70
C ALA A 158 6.21 -7.66 13.04
N SER A 159 6.93 -6.64 12.52
CA SER A 159 8.34 -6.45 12.84
C SER A 159 8.54 -5.73 14.18
N ALA A 160 9.73 -5.86 14.79
CA ALA A 160 10.06 -5.26 16.08
C ALA A 160 9.83 -3.74 16.10
N SER A 161 10.17 -3.04 15.02
CA SER A 161 9.96 -1.59 14.88
C SER A 161 8.48 -1.19 14.74
N ILE A 162 7.61 -2.11 14.35
CA ILE A 162 6.17 -1.85 14.11
C ILE A 162 5.31 -2.20 15.32
N VAL A 163 5.55 -3.36 15.94
CA VAL A 163 4.68 -3.85 17.02
C VAL A 163 5.35 -3.92 18.39
N GLY A 164 6.70 -3.87 18.46
CA GLY A 164 7.41 -4.00 19.72
C GLY A 164 7.39 -2.73 20.58
N PHE A 165 7.61 -1.55 19.99
CA PHE A 165 7.57 -0.27 20.70
C PHE A 165 6.18 0.06 21.27
N PRO A 166 5.06 -0.16 20.56
CA PRO A 166 3.72 0.08 21.10
C PRO A 166 3.37 -0.74 22.33
N GLU A 167 4.07 -1.84 22.60
CA GLU A 167 3.88 -2.63 23.83
C GLU A 167 4.44 -1.92 25.08
N VAL A 168 5.36 -0.97 24.90
CA VAL A 168 6.12 -0.37 26.01
C VAL A 168 6.08 1.17 26.04
N LEU A 169 5.58 1.82 24.97
CA LEU A 169 5.51 3.28 24.87
C LEU A 169 4.10 3.77 24.51
N PRO A 170 3.68 4.97 24.99
CA PRO A 170 2.56 5.68 24.41
C PRO A 170 2.74 5.81 22.90
N SER A 171 1.72 5.48 22.12
CA SER A 171 1.88 5.35 20.68
C SER A 171 0.75 6.01 19.90
N ALA A 172 1.09 6.72 18.83
CA ALA A 172 0.15 7.41 17.97
C ALA A 172 0.35 7.05 16.49
N ALA A 173 -0.68 7.27 15.68
CA ALA A 173 -0.58 7.29 14.22
C ALA A 173 0.05 8.61 13.77
N GLY A 174 0.95 8.55 12.78
CA GLY A 174 1.44 9.73 12.06
C GLY A 174 0.43 10.20 11.02
N LYS A 175 0.66 11.37 10.42
CA LYS A 175 -0.29 12.01 9.49
C LYS A 175 -0.56 11.20 8.22
N LEU A 176 0.47 10.53 7.68
CA LEU A 176 0.28 9.61 6.55
C LEU A 176 -0.57 8.41 6.96
N MET A 177 -0.25 7.79 8.10
CA MET A 177 -1.02 6.68 8.65
C MET A 177 -2.49 7.07 8.88
N GLU A 178 -2.76 8.26 9.45
CA GLU A 178 -4.12 8.77 9.66
C GLU A 178 -4.91 8.87 8.34
N ARG A 179 -4.30 9.43 7.28
CA ARG A 179 -4.94 9.55 5.96
C ARG A 179 -5.26 8.18 5.34
N GLU A 180 -4.33 7.24 5.45
CA GLU A 180 -4.54 5.87 4.96
C GLU A 180 -5.67 5.17 5.71
N LEU A 181 -5.71 5.29 7.04
CA LEU A 181 -6.77 4.71 7.87
C LEU A 181 -8.12 5.37 7.61
N ALA A 182 -8.17 6.70 7.44
CA ALA A 182 -9.41 7.40 7.08
C ALA A 182 -9.95 6.97 5.71
N ALA A 183 -9.07 6.73 4.72
CA ALA A 183 -9.48 6.20 3.42
C ALA A 183 -10.05 4.78 3.54
N LEU A 184 -9.41 3.91 4.34
CA LEU A 184 -9.94 2.57 4.62
C LEU A 184 -11.31 2.60 5.31
N GLU A 185 -11.49 3.48 6.31
CA GLU A 185 -12.75 3.67 7.02
C GLU A 185 -13.87 4.11 6.07
N ALA A 186 -13.59 5.09 5.21
CA ALA A 186 -14.52 5.55 4.20
C ALA A 186 -14.96 4.44 3.22
N ILE A 187 -14.07 3.48 2.92
CA ILE A 187 -14.37 2.35 2.04
C ILE A 187 -15.18 1.26 2.78
N THR A 188 -14.84 0.96 4.04
CA THR A 188 -15.32 -0.26 4.70
C THR A 188 -16.46 -0.02 5.68
N GLU A 189 -16.58 1.16 6.26
CA GLU A 189 -17.59 1.46 7.27
C GLU A 189 -18.74 2.33 6.74
N SER A 190 -18.43 3.29 5.84
CA SER A 190 -19.44 4.23 5.34
C SER A 190 -19.25 4.63 3.87
N PRO A 191 -19.13 3.66 2.92
CA PRO A 191 -18.96 4.01 1.52
C PRO A 191 -20.19 4.72 0.95
N GLN A 192 -19.94 5.78 0.19
CA GLN A 192 -21.00 6.37 -0.65
C GLN A 192 -21.38 5.37 -1.75
N ARG A 193 -22.66 5.05 -1.85
CA ARG A 193 -23.15 4.04 -2.79
C ARG A 193 -23.50 4.64 -4.15
N PRO A 194 -23.35 3.90 -5.26
CA PRO A 194 -22.74 2.57 -5.36
C PRO A 194 -21.23 2.60 -5.11
N CYS A 195 -20.71 1.59 -4.38
CA CYS A 195 -19.28 1.40 -4.19
C CYS A 195 -18.75 0.40 -5.24
N VAL A 196 -17.83 0.87 -6.07
CA VAL A 196 -17.29 0.11 -7.21
C VAL A 196 -15.81 -0.20 -6.97
N PHE A 197 -15.46 -1.49 -7.04
CA PHE A 197 -14.08 -1.94 -6.99
C PHE A 197 -13.59 -2.25 -8.40
N VAL A 198 -12.46 -1.68 -8.80
CA VAL A 198 -11.79 -1.91 -10.09
C VAL A 198 -10.49 -2.66 -9.80
N ILE A 199 -10.48 -3.96 -10.10
CA ILE A 199 -9.41 -4.87 -9.67
C ILE A 199 -8.72 -5.47 -10.89
N GLY A 200 -7.46 -5.08 -11.12
CA GLY A 200 -6.65 -5.56 -12.23
C GLY A 200 -5.23 -5.99 -11.80
N GLY A 201 -4.36 -6.24 -12.80
CA GLY A 201 -2.94 -6.55 -12.61
C GLY A 201 -2.62 -8.03 -12.45
N ALA A 202 -1.33 -8.35 -12.19
CA ALA A 202 -0.77 -9.70 -12.29
C ALA A 202 -0.78 -10.51 -10.98
N LYS A 203 -0.75 -9.85 -9.80
CA LYS A 203 -0.70 -10.53 -8.49
C LYS A 203 -2.08 -11.00 -8.06
N ILE A 204 -2.56 -12.08 -8.69
CA ILE A 204 -3.91 -12.61 -8.50
C ILE A 204 -4.16 -13.15 -7.10
N GLU A 205 -3.11 -13.65 -6.43
CA GLU A 205 -3.17 -14.18 -5.07
C GLU A 205 -3.62 -13.14 -4.04
N ASP A 206 -3.22 -11.89 -4.24
CA ASP A 206 -3.60 -10.80 -3.34
C ASP A 206 -4.98 -10.22 -3.67
N LYS A 207 -5.45 -10.36 -4.91
CA LYS A 207 -6.58 -9.59 -5.47
C LYS A 207 -7.89 -10.36 -5.56
N VAL A 208 -7.86 -11.64 -5.89
CA VAL A 208 -9.07 -12.48 -5.87
C VAL A 208 -9.67 -12.56 -4.46
N PRO A 209 -8.87 -12.69 -3.37
CA PRO A 209 -9.39 -12.58 -2.01
C PRO A 209 -10.00 -11.21 -1.67
N VAL A 210 -9.49 -10.10 -2.24
CA VAL A 210 -10.12 -8.77 -2.08
C VAL A 210 -11.51 -8.75 -2.69
N ALA A 211 -11.69 -9.28 -3.91
CA ALA A 211 -13.00 -9.38 -4.53
C ALA A 211 -13.98 -10.18 -3.67
N LYS A 212 -13.54 -11.32 -3.13
CA LYS A 212 -14.32 -12.14 -2.20
C LYS A 212 -14.74 -11.35 -0.98
N SER A 213 -13.79 -10.80 -0.25
CA SER A 213 -14.04 -10.06 0.98
C SER A 213 -14.94 -8.84 0.75
N ALA A 214 -14.73 -8.09 -0.35
CA ALA A 214 -15.51 -6.91 -0.68
C ALA A 214 -17.00 -7.24 -0.93
N LEU A 215 -17.29 -8.38 -1.55
CA LEU A 215 -18.66 -8.86 -1.78
C LEU A 215 -19.29 -9.43 -0.51
N GLU A 216 -18.58 -10.32 0.20
CA GLU A 216 -19.11 -11.01 1.39
C GLU A 216 -19.36 -10.05 2.56
N ARG A 217 -18.51 -9.04 2.75
CA ARG A 217 -18.65 -8.01 3.79
C ARG A 217 -19.51 -6.84 3.36
N GLY A 218 -19.98 -6.82 2.11
CA GLY A 218 -20.83 -5.76 1.59
C GLY A 218 -20.12 -4.42 1.37
N TYR A 219 -18.80 -4.42 1.22
CA TYR A 219 -18.05 -3.19 0.89
C TYR A 219 -18.34 -2.74 -0.52
N ALA A 220 -18.32 -3.66 -1.51
CA ALA A 220 -18.56 -3.35 -2.90
C ALA A 220 -19.99 -3.67 -3.33
N ASP A 221 -20.62 -2.79 -4.11
CA ASP A 221 -21.86 -3.06 -4.85
C ASP A 221 -21.57 -3.68 -6.21
N LYS A 222 -20.42 -3.32 -6.82
CA LYS A 222 -19.98 -3.84 -8.11
C LYS A 222 -18.47 -4.03 -8.11
N ILE A 223 -18.01 -5.10 -8.78
CA ILE A 223 -16.59 -5.35 -9.03
C ILE A 223 -16.37 -5.39 -10.53
N LEU A 224 -15.38 -4.64 -11.01
CA LEU A 224 -14.91 -4.63 -12.39
C LEU A 224 -13.55 -5.31 -12.42
N VAL A 225 -13.41 -6.40 -13.16
CA VAL A 225 -12.16 -7.15 -13.21
C VAL A 225 -11.41 -6.92 -14.53
N GLY A 226 -10.06 -6.78 -14.43
CA GLY A 226 -9.16 -6.59 -15.57
C GLY A 226 -7.86 -7.36 -15.42
N GLY A 227 -6.99 -7.31 -16.40
CA GLY A 227 -5.68 -7.97 -16.40
C GLY A 227 -5.77 -9.46 -16.09
N MET A 228 -4.79 -9.99 -15.36
CA MET A 228 -4.78 -11.41 -14.96
C MET A 228 -5.94 -11.80 -14.03
N VAL A 229 -6.48 -10.84 -13.25
CA VAL A 229 -7.64 -11.10 -12.39
C VAL A 229 -8.86 -11.46 -13.24
N ALA A 230 -9.11 -10.72 -14.34
CA ALA A 230 -10.20 -11.04 -15.26
C ALA A 230 -10.08 -12.47 -15.84
N LYS A 231 -8.86 -12.91 -16.16
CA LYS A 231 -8.62 -14.26 -16.71
C LYS A 231 -9.00 -15.35 -15.70
N VAL A 232 -8.73 -15.15 -14.41
CA VAL A 232 -9.15 -16.07 -13.35
C VAL A 232 -10.69 -16.15 -13.26
N PHE A 233 -11.38 -15.00 -13.33
CA PHE A 233 -12.83 -14.95 -13.29
C PHE A 233 -13.48 -15.53 -14.56
N LEU A 234 -12.95 -15.22 -15.74
CA LEU A 234 -13.41 -15.79 -17.01
C LEU A 234 -13.25 -17.33 -17.03
N LYS A 235 -12.11 -17.84 -16.53
CA LYS A 235 -11.90 -19.29 -16.36
C LYS A 235 -12.88 -19.88 -15.36
N GLY A 236 -13.12 -19.22 -14.22
CA GLY A 236 -14.13 -19.62 -13.24
C GLY A 236 -15.56 -19.63 -13.80
N ALA A 237 -15.86 -18.75 -14.76
CA ALA A 237 -17.11 -18.72 -15.51
C ALA A 237 -17.20 -19.79 -16.61
N GLY A 238 -16.16 -20.61 -16.82
CA GLY A 238 -16.14 -21.69 -17.79
C GLY A 238 -15.64 -21.33 -19.18
N LEU A 239 -15.04 -20.13 -19.37
CA LEU A 239 -14.46 -19.77 -20.66
C LEU A 239 -13.08 -20.40 -20.84
N GLU A 240 -12.75 -20.70 -22.09
CA GLU A 240 -11.41 -21.13 -22.50
C GLU A 240 -10.54 -19.91 -22.73
N LEU A 241 -9.34 -19.92 -22.13
CA LEU A 241 -8.37 -18.81 -22.25
C LEU A 241 -7.39 -19.07 -23.41
N GLY A 242 -6.60 -18.06 -23.72
CA GLY A 242 -5.44 -18.22 -24.59
C GLY A 242 -4.40 -19.15 -23.98
N ARG A 243 -3.54 -19.74 -24.82
CA ARG A 243 -2.60 -20.79 -24.40
C ARG A 243 -1.68 -20.38 -23.24
N GLU A 244 -1.10 -19.19 -23.30
CA GLU A 244 -0.20 -18.69 -22.23
C GLU A 244 -0.98 -18.31 -20.98
N ASP A 245 -2.17 -17.75 -21.13
CA ASP A 245 -3.06 -17.41 -20.04
C ASP A 245 -3.49 -18.68 -19.29
N GLU A 246 -3.87 -19.74 -20.03
CA GLU A 246 -4.23 -21.03 -19.47
C GLU A 246 -3.08 -21.64 -18.68
N ARG A 247 -1.84 -21.56 -19.21
CA ARG A 247 -0.62 -22.06 -18.55
C ARG A 247 -0.36 -21.39 -17.19
N VAL A 248 -0.68 -20.12 -17.06
CA VAL A 248 -0.52 -19.36 -15.80
C VAL A 248 -1.67 -19.61 -14.85
N VAL A 249 -2.91 -19.52 -15.33
CA VAL A 249 -4.12 -19.60 -14.52
C VAL A 249 -4.36 -21.02 -13.98
N SER A 250 -4.08 -22.06 -14.77
CA SER A 250 -4.24 -23.46 -14.33
C SER A 250 -3.39 -23.85 -13.13
N LYS A 251 -2.23 -23.19 -12.95
CA LYS A 251 -1.39 -23.37 -11.74
C LYS A 251 -2.00 -22.81 -10.47
N LYS A 252 -3.09 -22.06 -10.56
CA LYS A 252 -3.79 -21.37 -9.47
C LYS A 252 -5.22 -21.88 -9.29
N ALA A 253 -5.39 -23.20 -9.35
CA ALA A 253 -6.69 -23.86 -9.32
C ALA A 253 -7.59 -23.41 -8.15
N ALA A 254 -7.01 -23.18 -6.95
CA ALA A 254 -7.77 -22.70 -5.80
C ALA A 254 -8.38 -21.31 -6.02
N LEU A 255 -7.69 -20.40 -6.75
CA LEU A 255 -8.22 -19.09 -7.08
C LEU A 255 -9.30 -19.17 -8.17
N VAL A 256 -9.15 -20.08 -9.12
CA VAL A 256 -10.18 -20.33 -10.16
C VAL A 256 -11.46 -20.87 -9.51
N GLU A 257 -11.35 -21.81 -8.57
CA GLU A 257 -12.53 -22.34 -7.86
C GLU A 257 -13.18 -21.24 -7.00
N MET A 258 -12.39 -20.42 -6.31
CA MET A 258 -12.91 -19.24 -5.59
C MET A 258 -13.66 -18.29 -6.54
N ALA A 259 -13.09 -17.98 -7.70
CA ALA A 259 -13.74 -17.12 -8.70
C ALA A 259 -15.05 -17.73 -9.22
N LYS A 260 -15.08 -19.05 -9.47
CA LYS A 260 -16.28 -19.79 -9.88
C LYS A 260 -17.38 -19.70 -8.84
N GLU A 261 -17.07 -19.90 -7.55
CA GLU A 261 -18.00 -19.72 -6.44
C GLU A 261 -18.56 -18.29 -6.40
N LEU A 262 -17.69 -17.28 -6.55
CA LEU A 262 -18.08 -15.88 -6.55
C LEU A 262 -18.98 -15.52 -7.72
N VAL A 263 -18.66 -15.99 -8.93
CA VAL A 263 -19.51 -15.80 -10.11
C VAL A 263 -20.86 -16.49 -9.94
N GLY A 264 -20.89 -17.70 -9.40
CA GLY A 264 -22.15 -18.40 -9.13
C GLY A 264 -23.05 -17.69 -8.11
N LYS A 265 -22.45 -17.09 -7.08
CA LYS A 265 -23.19 -16.41 -6.00
C LYS A 265 -23.49 -14.95 -6.27
N TRP A 266 -22.58 -14.23 -6.95
CA TRP A 266 -22.57 -12.78 -7.09
C TRP A 266 -22.40 -12.32 -8.55
N GLY A 267 -22.76 -13.14 -9.54
CA GLY A 267 -22.51 -12.86 -10.96
C GLY A 267 -22.98 -11.48 -11.42
N ASP A 268 -24.17 -11.06 -10.97
CA ASP A 268 -24.72 -9.73 -11.30
C ASP A 268 -23.90 -8.57 -10.75
N ARG A 269 -23.07 -8.82 -9.73
CA ARG A 269 -22.21 -7.81 -9.09
C ARG A 269 -20.77 -7.87 -9.58
N ILE A 270 -20.42 -8.82 -10.46
CA ILE A 270 -19.08 -8.97 -11.03
C ILE A 270 -19.17 -8.71 -12.52
N ALA A 271 -18.63 -7.57 -12.96
CA ALA A 271 -18.48 -7.29 -14.39
C ALA A 271 -17.16 -7.88 -14.88
N MET A 272 -17.27 -8.83 -15.81
CA MET A 272 -16.14 -9.44 -16.52
C MET A 272 -16.06 -8.84 -17.93
N PRO A 273 -14.87 -8.80 -18.54
CA PRO A 273 -14.72 -8.32 -19.92
C PRO A 273 -15.66 -9.07 -20.88
N ARG A 274 -16.23 -8.34 -21.84
CA ARG A 274 -16.97 -8.89 -22.99
C ARG A 274 -16.06 -9.09 -24.18
N ASP A 275 -15.10 -8.20 -24.31
CA ASP A 275 -14.06 -8.20 -25.33
C ASP A 275 -12.70 -7.89 -24.72
N VAL A 276 -11.66 -8.33 -25.37
CA VAL A 276 -10.27 -8.12 -24.97
C VAL A 276 -9.44 -7.74 -26.17
N ALA A 277 -8.31 -7.08 -25.90
CA ALA A 277 -7.31 -6.81 -26.90
C ALA A 277 -6.22 -7.89 -26.87
N VAL A 278 -5.88 -8.40 -28.05
CA VAL A 278 -4.82 -9.37 -28.29
C VAL A 278 -3.78 -8.81 -29.25
N LYS A 279 -2.58 -9.37 -29.26
CA LYS A 279 -1.54 -9.03 -30.24
C LYS A 279 -1.56 -10.03 -31.37
N ALA A 280 -1.79 -9.55 -32.60
CA ALA A 280 -1.71 -10.35 -33.81
C ALA A 280 -1.14 -9.49 -34.94
N ASP A 281 -0.42 -10.09 -35.87
CA ASP A 281 0.20 -9.42 -37.04
C ASP A 281 0.94 -8.11 -36.69
N GLY A 282 1.58 -8.10 -35.49
CA GLY A 282 2.33 -6.94 -34.98
C GLY A 282 1.49 -5.77 -34.44
N GLY A 283 0.16 -5.90 -34.40
CA GLY A 283 -0.75 -4.86 -33.91
C GLY A 283 -1.71 -5.33 -32.82
N ARG A 284 -2.52 -4.37 -32.34
CA ARG A 284 -3.63 -4.60 -31.40
C ARG A 284 -4.90 -4.96 -32.16
N PHE A 285 -5.54 -6.06 -31.80
CA PHE A 285 -6.84 -6.48 -32.28
C PHE A 285 -7.78 -6.72 -31.11
N GLU A 286 -9.05 -6.35 -31.28
CA GLU A 286 -10.09 -6.56 -30.28
C GLU A 286 -10.96 -7.73 -30.69
N VAL A 287 -11.17 -8.65 -29.75
CA VAL A 287 -11.95 -9.88 -30.00
C VAL A 287 -12.90 -10.14 -28.84
N PRO A 288 -14.10 -10.71 -29.09
CA PRO A 288 -14.95 -11.19 -28.01
C PRO A 288 -14.23 -12.23 -27.15
N VAL A 289 -14.52 -12.26 -25.84
CA VAL A 289 -13.83 -13.19 -24.91
C VAL A 289 -13.97 -14.66 -25.29
N GLN A 290 -15.03 -15.04 -26.02
CA GLN A 290 -15.24 -16.42 -26.53
C GLN A 290 -14.18 -16.85 -27.55
N ARG A 291 -13.49 -15.86 -28.16
CA ARG A 291 -12.44 -16.10 -29.16
C ARG A 291 -11.02 -15.99 -28.57
N MET A 292 -10.87 -15.71 -27.27
CA MET A 292 -9.55 -15.58 -26.62
C MET A 292 -8.67 -16.81 -26.86
N ARG A 293 -9.27 -18.02 -26.87
CA ARG A 293 -8.56 -19.28 -27.10
C ARG A 293 -7.82 -19.38 -28.44
N GLU A 294 -8.19 -18.54 -29.41
CA GLU A 294 -7.56 -18.49 -30.72
C GLU A 294 -6.19 -17.79 -30.69
N PHE A 295 -5.85 -17.14 -29.57
CA PHE A 295 -4.65 -16.34 -29.38
C PHE A 295 -3.82 -16.84 -28.19
N ASP A 296 -2.55 -16.45 -28.10
CA ASP A 296 -1.68 -16.88 -27.01
C ASP A 296 -2.08 -16.23 -25.68
N THR A 297 -2.32 -14.93 -25.67
CA THR A 297 -2.70 -14.18 -24.47
C THR A 297 -3.54 -12.95 -24.82
N SER A 298 -4.45 -12.59 -23.92
CA SER A 298 -5.09 -11.28 -23.95
C SER A 298 -4.22 -10.28 -23.20
N MET A 299 -4.08 -9.07 -23.75
CA MET A 299 -3.13 -8.07 -23.25
C MET A 299 -3.79 -6.84 -22.63
N ASP A 300 -5.06 -6.55 -22.99
CA ASP A 300 -5.81 -5.42 -22.45
C ASP A 300 -7.33 -5.68 -22.58
N LEU A 301 -8.14 -4.78 -22.04
CA LEU A 301 -9.59 -4.74 -22.30
C LEU A 301 -9.88 -4.29 -23.72
N GLY A 302 -10.95 -4.80 -24.32
CA GLY A 302 -11.47 -4.29 -25.58
C GLY A 302 -12.36 -3.04 -25.36
N ARG A 303 -12.73 -2.39 -26.46
CA ARG A 303 -13.48 -1.12 -26.43
C ARG A 303 -14.84 -1.25 -25.76
N GLU A 304 -15.60 -2.30 -26.05
CA GLU A 304 -16.94 -2.49 -25.47
C GLU A 304 -16.86 -2.59 -23.95
N THR A 305 -15.89 -3.34 -23.44
CA THR A 305 -15.62 -3.47 -22.01
C THR A 305 -15.21 -2.14 -21.38
N ILE A 306 -14.32 -1.39 -22.04
CA ILE A 306 -13.87 -0.07 -21.56
C ILE A 306 -15.06 0.89 -21.44
N GLU A 307 -15.93 0.95 -22.45
CA GLU A 307 -17.11 1.82 -22.46
C GLU A 307 -18.10 1.43 -21.36
N GLU A 308 -18.38 0.13 -21.19
CA GLU A 308 -19.24 -0.38 -20.11
C GLU A 308 -18.68 -0.03 -18.74
N TYR A 309 -17.40 -0.32 -18.48
CA TYR A 309 -16.75 -0.05 -17.20
C TYR A 309 -16.71 1.46 -16.90
N ALA A 310 -16.38 2.28 -17.89
CA ALA A 310 -16.41 3.73 -17.72
C ALA A 310 -17.83 4.26 -17.40
N SER A 311 -18.88 3.65 -17.94
CA SER A 311 -20.26 3.99 -17.61
C SER A 311 -20.59 3.66 -16.15
N ILE A 312 -20.19 2.49 -15.66
CA ILE A 312 -20.39 2.08 -14.27
C ILE A 312 -19.61 3.02 -13.32
N ILE A 313 -18.35 3.34 -13.65
CA ILE A 313 -17.48 4.24 -12.90
C ILE A 313 -18.10 5.64 -12.76
N ARG A 314 -18.68 6.19 -13.82
CA ARG A 314 -19.32 7.52 -13.79
C ARG A 314 -20.52 7.58 -12.83
N GLY A 315 -21.21 6.48 -12.61
CA GLY A 315 -22.36 6.38 -11.68
C GLY A 315 -22.00 6.03 -10.24
N ALA A 316 -20.71 5.82 -9.94
CA ALA A 316 -20.27 5.40 -8.61
C ALA A 316 -20.27 6.55 -7.58
N GLY A 317 -20.54 6.23 -6.31
CA GLY A 317 -20.34 7.12 -5.16
C GLY A 317 -18.96 6.93 -4.52
N THR A 318 -18.47 5.69 -4.48
CA THR A 318 -17.10 5.35 -4.03
C THR A 318 -16.42 4.46 -5.06
N ILE A 319 -15.15 4.71 -5.32
CA ILE A 319 -14.34 3.89 -6.24
C ILE A 319 -13.05 3.48 -5.54
N VAL A 320 -12.75 2.18 -5.60
CA VAL A 320 -11.48 1.62 -5.13
C VAL A 320 -10.81 0.91 -6.31
N ALA A 321 -9.68 1.42 -6.78
CA ALA A 321 -8.97 0.83 -7.91
C ALA A 321 -7.58 0.34 -7.52
N ASN A 322 -7.23 -0.87 -7.97
CA ASN A 322 -5.89 -1.43 -7.75
C ASN A 322 -5.42 -2.29 -8.92
N GLY A 323 -4.30 -1.89 -9.49
CA GLY A 323 -3.60 -2.56 -10.57
C GLY A 323 -4.13 -2.27 -11.96
N PRO A 324 -3.26 -2.42 -12.98
CA PRO A 324 -3.60 -2.13 -14.37
C PRO A 324 -4.59 -3.15 -14.95
N MET A 325 -5.33 -2.72 -15.97
CA MET A 325 -6.32 -3.53 -16.67
C MET A 325 -5.71 -4.41 -17.77
N GLY A 326 -4.49 -4.12 -18.17
CA GLY A 326 -3.74 -4.83 -19.21
C GLY A 326 -2.23 -4.70 -19.01
N VAL A 327 -1.47 -5.04 -20.05
CA VAL A 327 0.00 -4.92 -20.12
C VAL A 327 0.33 -3.48 -20.53
N PHE A 328 0.17 -2.55 -19.61
CA PHE A 328 0.21 -1.11 -19.89
C PHE A 328 1.62 -0.58 -20.23
N GLU A 329 2.66 -1.39 -20.02
CA GLU A 329 4.05 -1.10 -20.42
C GLU A 329 4.30 -1.34 -21.91
N GLU A 330 3.39 -2.04 -22.60
CA GLU A 330 3.49 -2.31 -24.04
C GLU A 330 2.59 -1.37 -24.84
N GLY A 331 3.19 -0.65 -25.81
CA GLY A 331 2.49 0.33 -26.62
C GLY A 331 1.25 -0.24 -27.33
N GLY A 332 0.12 0.43 -27.17
CA GLY A 332 -1.19 0.01 -27.66
C GLY A 332 -1.99 -0.86 -26.69
N PHE A 333 -1.42 -1.33 -25.56
CA PHE A 333 -2.10 -2.14 -24.56
C PHE A 333 -2.26 -1.43 -23.20
N GLU A 334 -1.91 -0.15 -23.14
CA GLU A 334 -2.18 0.78 -22.03
C GLU A 334 -3.58 1.38 -22.06
N ILE A 335 -4.30 1.24 -23.18
CA ILE A 335 -5.55 1.95 -23.48
C ILE A 335 -6.62 1.70 -22.42
N GLY A 336 -6.87 0.47 -22.04
CA GLY A 336 -7.86 0.12 -21.03
C GLY A 336 -7.52 0.71 -19.66
N THR A 337 -6.27 0.60 -19.24
CA THR A 337 -5.83 1.15 -17.95
C THR A 337 -5.97 2.68 -17.94
N ARG A 338 -5.50 3.35 -18.98
CA ARG A 338 -5.58 4.81 -19.12
C ARG A 338 -7.01 5.31 -19.14
N ALA A 339 -7.86 4.74 -20.00
CA ALA A 339 -9.26 5.16 -20.15
C ALA A 339 -10.03 5.03 -18.83
N LEU A 340 -9.85 3.92 -18.09
CA LEU A 340 -10.54 3.74 -16.83
C LEU A 340 -9.99 4.67 -15.74
N LEU A 341 -8.67 4.91 -15.71
CA LEU A 341 -8.08 5.85 -14.75
C LEU A 341 -8.58 7.29 -15.00
N GLU A 342 -8.69 7.70 -16.25
CA GLU A 342 -9.28 9.00 -16.65
C GLU A 342 -10.78 9.07 -16.28
N ALA A 343 -11.55 8.00 -16.49
CA ALA A 343 -12.95 7.91 -16.08
C ALA A 343 -13.11 8.03 -14.58
N ILE A 344 -12.25 7.35 -13.80
CA ILE A 344 -12.21 7.45 -12.33
C ILE A 344 -11.90 8.91 -11.94
N ALA A 345 -10.84 9.50 -12.49
CA ALA A 345 -10.44 10.86 -12.19
C ALA A 345 -11.53 11.89 -12.49
N GLY A 346 -12.31 11.69 -13.57
CA GLY A 346 -13.42 12.54 -13.99
C GLY A 346 -14.73 12.34 -13.20
N SER A 347 -14.85 11.26 -12.43
CA SER A 347 -16.06 10.97 -11.63
C SER A 347 -16.19 11.93 -10.43
N LYS A 348 -17.40 12.02 -9.85
CA LYS A 348 -17.68 12.76 -8.61
C LYS A 348 -17.52 11.88 -7.35
N ALA A 349 -17.16 10.62 -7.51
CA ALA A 349 -17.03 9.66 -6.43
C ALA A 349 -15.92 10.03 -5.43
N PHE A 350 -15.97 9.46 -4.22
CA PHE A 350 -14.80 9.33 -3.38
C PHE A 350 -13.88 8.28 -4.02
N LYS A 351 -12.66 8.67 -4.39
CA LYS A 351 -11.77 7.88 -5.27
C LYS A 351 -10.49 7.51 -4.56
N VAL A 352 -10.29 6.22 -4.39
CA VAL A 352 -9.05 5.67 -3.83
C VAL A 352 -8.36 4.79 -4.87
N ILE A 353 -7.10 5.10 -5.16
CA ILE A 353 -6.26 4.21 -5.97
C ILE A 353 -5.10 3.69 -5.15
N GLY A 354 -4.74 2.43 -5.36
CA GLY A 354 -3.62 1.77 -4.71
C GLY A 354 -2.74 1.01 -5.70
N GLY A 355 -1.47 0.88 -5.33
CA GLY A 355 -0.47 0.22 -6.16
C GLY A 355 0.35 1.21 -6.99
N GLY A 356 1.68 0.96 -7.04
CA GLY A 356 2.65 1.86 -7.67
C GLY A 356 2.33 2.18 -9.12
N HIS A 357 1.90 1.21 -9.91
CA HIS A 357 1.61 1.42 -11.34
C HIS A 357 0.52 2.46 -11.60
N LEU A 358 -0.62 2.39 -10.86
CA LEU A 358 -1.69 3.37 -11.03
C LEU A 358 -1.30 4.76 -10.50
N ALA A 359 -0.51 4.81 -9.42
CA ALA A 359 -0.03 6.06 -8.86
C ALA A 359 0.92 6.78 -9.84
N VAL A 360 1.89 6.07 -10.42
CA VAL A 360 2.81 6.61 -11.43
C VAL A 360 2.03 7.07 -12.66
N LEU A 361 1.13 6.25 -13.19
CA LEU A 361 0.33 6.62 -14.36
C LEU A 361 -0.55 7.87 -14.08
N ALA A 362 -1.11 8.00 -12.88
CA ALA A 362 -1.87 9.19 -12.50
C ALA A 362 -1.01 10.46 -12.45
N GLN A 363 0.25 10.34 -12.03
CA GLN A 363 1.22 11.44 -12.06
C GLN A 363 1.61 11.81 -13.49
N ASP A 364 1.96 10.83 -14.32
CA ASP A 364 2.35 11.03 -15.73
C ASP A 364 1.24 11.69 -16.55
N LEU A 365 -0.01 11.35 -16.25
CA LEU A 365 -1.19 11.98 -16.87
C LEU A 365 -1.57 13.35 -16.27
N GLY A 366 -0.88 13.80 -15.21
CA GLY A 366 -1.20 15.05 -14.52
C GLY A 366 -2.56 15.06 -13.80
N ILE A 367 -3.11 13.89 -13.48
CA ILE A 367 -4.43 13.75 -12.86
C ILE A 367 -4.38 13.28 -11.39
N ALA A 368 -3.19 13.14 -10.80
CA ALA A 368 -3.02 12.67 -9.42
C ALA A 368 -3.84 13.48 -8.41
N GLY A 369 -3.90 14.80 -8.56
CA GLY A 369 -4.69 15.69 -7.69
C GLY A 369 -6.21 15.53 -7.78
N LYS A 370 -6.72 14.71 -8.71
CA LYS A 370 -8.16 14.42 -8.85
C LYS A 370 -8.65 13.26 -7.99
N PHE A 371 -7.73 12.51 -7.36
CA PHE A 371 -8.06 11.40 -6.49
C PHE A 371 -8.23 11.87 -5.04
N SER A 372 -9.19 11.31 -4.33
CA SER A 372 -9.42 11.59 -2.91
C SER A 372 -8.26 11.04 -2.06
N HIS A 373 -7.72 9.88 -2.46
CA HIS A 373 -6.55 9.28 -1.83
C HIS A 373 -5.78 8.40 -2.83
N ILE A 374 -4.45 8.54 -2.81
CA ILE A 374 -3.51 7.63 -3.49
C ILE A 374 -2.74 6.91 -2.40
N SER A 375 -3.07 5.63 -2.20
CA SER A 375 -2.47 4.85 -1.12
C SER A 375 -0.99 4.52 -1.41
N THR A 376 -0.15 4.81 -0.44
CA THR A 376 1.28 4.46 -0.44
C THR A 376 1.52 3.00 -0.12
N GLY A 377 0.52 2.33 0.47
CA GLY A 377 0.60 0.99 1.02
C GLY A 377 -0.16 -0.07 0.23
N GLY A 378 0.06 -0.19 -1.08
CA GLY A 378 -0.68 -1.13 -1.94
C GLY A 378 -0.85 -2.54 -1.37
N GLY A 379 0.20 -3.13 -0.78
CA GLY A 379 0.14 -4.45 -0.13
C GLY A 379 -0.68 -4.44 1.18
N ALA A 380 -0.51 -3.41 2.02
CA ALA A 380 -1.26 -3.27 3.27
C ALA A 380 -2.75 -3.01 2.99
N LEU A 381 -3.05 -2.13 2.01
CA LEU A 381 -4.41 -1.86 1.55
C LEU A 381 -5.10 -3.16 1.10
N LEU A 382 -4.47 -3.92 0.20
CA LEU A 382 -5.02 -5.19 -0.31
C LEU A 382 -5.22 -6.21 0.80
N LYS A 383 -4.25 -6.36 1.71
CA LYS A 383 -4.35 -7.30 2.83
C LYS A 383 -5.53 -6.95 3.74
N PHE A 384 -5.72 -5.67 4.05
CA PHE A 384 -6.86 -5.22 4.85
C PHE A 384 -8.19 -5.45 4.14
N LEU A 385 -8.29 -5.05 2.87
CA LEU A 385 -9.51 -5.24 2.07
C LEU A 385 -9.84 -6.72 1.83
N ALA A 386 -8.83 -7.61 1.82
CA ALA A 386 -9.03 -9.06 1.79
C ALA A 386 -9.48 -9.64 3.15
N GLY A 387 -9.69 -8.79 4.17
CA GLY A 387 -10.15 -9.21 5.49
C GLY A 387 -9.03 -9.61 6.47
N GLY A 388 -7.76 -9.37 6.10
CA GLY A 388 -6.62 -9.58 6.96
C GLY A 388 -6.45 -8.48 8.00
N SER A 389 -5.78 -8.78 9.12
CA SER A 389 -5.41 -7.78 10.12
C SER A 389 -4.21 -6.94 9.65
N LEU A 390 -4.09 -5.74 10.21
CA LEU A 390 -2.90 -4.90 10.11
C LEU A 390 -2.22 -4.87 11.49
N PRO A 391 -1.13 -5.62 11.70
CA PRO A 391 -0.42 -5.66 12.99
C PRO A 391 -0.06 -4.28 13.55
N ALA A 392 0.29 -3.32 12.68
CA ALA A 392 0.55 -1.94 13.09
C ALA A 392 -0.67 -1.27 13.73
N LEU A 393 -1.85 -1.42 13.11
CA LEU A 393 -3.09 -0.84 13.64
C LEU A 393 -3.51 -1.53 14.94
N ASP A 394 -3.39 -2.85 15.00
CA ASP A 394 -3.69 -3.62 16.21
C ASP A 394 -2.76 -3.23 17.37
N ALA A 395 -1.47 -2.96 17.08
CA ALA A 395 -0.51 -2.47 18.06
C ALA A 395 -0.85 -1.06 18.57
N LEU A 396 -1.22 -0.13 17.67
CA LEU A 396 -1.64 1.23 18.03
C LEU A 396 -2.92 1.22 18.89
N ARG A 397 -3.87 0.33 18.61
CA ARG A 397 -5.09 0.16 19.40
C ARG A 397 -4.78 -0.33 20.83
N ARG A 398 -3.97 -1.39 20.95
CA ARG A 398 -3.53 -1.89 22.27
C ARG A 398 -2.80 -0.82 23.07
N ALA A 399 -1.94 -0.04 22.39
CA ALA A 399 -1.25 1.07 23.05
C ALA A 399 -2.24 2.16 23.50
N ALA A 400 -3.24 2.51 22.69
CA ALA A 400 -4.28 3.47 23.06
C ALA A 400 -5.10 3.02 24.28
N GLU A 401 -5.38 1.72 24.40
CA GLU A 401 -6.05 1.16 25.59
C GLU A 401 -5.17 1.22 26.86
N ARG A 402 -3.86 0.92 26.69
CA ARG A 402 -2.88 0.86 27.79
C ARG A 402 -2.45 2.23 28.29
N PHE A 403 -2.24 3.17 27.39
CA PHE A 403 -1.66 4.48 27.64
C PHE A 403 -2.64 5.64 27.43
N LYS A 404 -3.95 5.41 27.65
CA LYS A 404 -4.94 6.49 27.55
C LYS A 404 -4.47 7.72 28.32
N PRO A 405 -4.47 8.91 27.72
CA PRO A 405 -4.31 10.16 28.47
C PRO A 405 -5.35 10.15 29.59
N LYS A 406 -4.90 10.42 30.81
CA LYS A 406 -5.85 10.63 31.92
C LYS A 406 -6.66 11.90 31.56
N ALA A 407 -7.96 11.74 31.43
CA ALA A 407 -8.90 12.84 31.19
C ALA A 407 -8.78 13.93 32.25
#